data_7f4fdd3f56855bb88475577bd60fec7f
#
_entry.id   7f4fdd3f56855bb88475577bd60fec7f
#
_cell.length_a   1.000
_cell.length_b   1.000
_cell.length_c   1.000
_cell.angle_alpha   90.00
_cell.angle_beta   90.00
_cell.angle_gamma   90.00
#
_symmetry.space_group_name_H-M   'P 1'
#
loop_
_entity.id
_entity.type
_entity.pdbx_description
1 polymer ?
#
loop_
_entity_poly.entity_id
_entity_poly.type
_entity_poly.pdbx_seq_one_letter_code
_entity_poly.pdbx_strand_id
1 'polypeptide(L)'
;MIKHFFAAITGNLISLLGTLMMVLSLLFIAALLVMQAMGFEGGAYIGIITFVVLPVIFLAGVAVVPLGIWLHKRRDAKAAAEGRPVGHLPVIDLNQESTRGVLLGFVALAVPIIAIAAGLTYKAVHYMDSTEFCGTACHNVMQPEYTAFQRSPHASVGCAGCHIGPGAQWFVKAKISGSWQLIAVALDLYPRPIPTPVHALRPANGTCEQCHWPTKFIGERLKVRTHYADDEANTELKTALMVRVGGKQAGQSQGIHWHVDPNHTVRYLADPSREKMYEIELTDQLEGSKKVFKLDGETAPQGAEWRTMDCVDCHNRASHIYRSPQFEVDLALAEGRIDRSLPYIKREGVRILTEKEYPSHEEARTGIAAAVKAFYSGNYPDLADSPAVEQAGKALGDAYCWNNFPHMKVTWNLYPDHIGHQDSPGCFRCHDNKHKTETGEKISKKCSTCHNLVAEEESDSKLLQELGVQEPPPAPPATAEEAPAEVATGT
;
A
#
# COMPACT_ATOMS: atom_id res chain seq x y z
N MET A 1 -33.10 14.23 -47.14
CA MET A 1 -32.18 14.65 -46.05
C MET A 1 -31.19 13.53 -45.68
N ILE A 2 -31.63 12.31 -45.30
CA ILE A 2 -30.78 11.19 -44.91
C ILE A 2 -29.76 10.79 -45.97
N LYS A 3 -30.14 10.66 -47.28
CA LYS A 3 -29.21 10.35 -48.37
C LYS A 3 -28.10 11.37 -48.53
N HIS A 4 -28.37 12.65 -48.36
CA HIS A 4 -27.36 13.72 -48.45
C HIS A 4 -26.41 13.72 -47.25
N PHE A 5 -26.91 13.33 -46.06
CA PHE A 5 -26.08 13.19 -44.89
C PHE A 5 -25.10 12.01 -45.04
N PHE A 6 -25.58 10.85 -45.47
CA PHE A 6 -24.71 9.69 -45.74
C PHE A 6 -23.68 9.98 -46.82
N ALA A 7 -24.07 10.67 -47.92
CA ALA A 7 -23.15 11.06 -48.96
C ALA A 7 -22.07 12.05 -48.47
N ALA A 8 -22.40 12.96 -47.56
CA ALA A 8 -21.45 13.89 -46.97
C ALA A 8 -20.45 13.20 -46.04
N ILE A 9 -20.90 12.21 -45.28
CA ILE A 9 -20.06 11.43 -44.34
C ILE A 9 -19.12 10.47 -45.09
N THR A 10 -19.64 9.82 -46.14
CA THR A 10 -18.86 8.84 -46.92
C THR A 10 -18.06 9.48 -48.07
N GLY A 11 -18.30 10.74 -48.36
CA GLY A 11 -17.69 11.45 -49.53
C GLY A 11 -16.21 11.81 -49.34
N ASN A 12 -15.66 11.67 -48.15
CA ASN A 12 -14.26 11.98 -47.87
C ASN A 12 -13.65 11.05 -46.84
N LEU A 13 -12.33 10.79 -46.93
CA LEU A 13 -11.61 9.84 -46.12
C LEU A 13 -11.60 10.23 -44.63
N ILE A 14 -11.53 11.54 -44.31
CA ILE A 14 -11.47 12.03 -42.92
C ILE A 14 -12.80 11.78 -42.22
N SER A 15 -13.95 12.12 -42.84
CA SER A 15 -15.27 11.85 -42.26
C SER A 15 -15.56 10.34 -42.16
N LEU A 16 -15.09 9.56 -43.12
CA LEU A 16 -15.22 8.11 -43.11
C LEU A 16 -14.44 7.51 -41.91
N LEU A 17 -13.20 7.98 -41.68
CA LEU A 17 -12.39 7.57 -40.53
C LEU A 17 -13.07 7.96 -39.21
N GLY A 18 -13.59 9.17 -39.08
CA GLY A 18 -14.34 9.60 -37.90
C GLY A 18 -15.58 8.75 -37.66
N THR A 19 -16.32 8.39 -38.71
CA THR A 19 -17.48 7.50 -38.60
C THR A 19 -17.08 6.09 -38.17
N LEU A 20 -15.98 5.56 -38.72
CA LEU A 20 -15.44 4.25 -38.32
C LEU A 20 -15.03 4.24 -36.84
N MET A 21 -14.36 5.31 -36.38
CA MET A 21 -14.02 5.48 -34.97
C MET A 21 -15.28 5.42 -34.09
N MET A 22 -16.34 6.12 -34.44
CA MET A 22 -17.61 6.11 -33.69
C MET A 22 -18.24 4.73 -33.64
N VAL A 23 -18.38 4.07 -34.81
CA VAL A 23 -19.04 2.76 -34.90
C VAL A 23 -18.26 1.68 -34.14
N LEU A 24 -16.95 1.62 -34.35
CA LEU A 24 -16.11 0.63 -33.65
C LEU A 24 -16.11 0.87 -32.14
N SER A 25 -15.98 2.11 -31.68
CA SER A 25 -16.03 2.42 -30.24
C SER A 25 -17.36 1.98 -29.62
N LEU A 26 -18.48 2.25 -30.30
CA LEU A 26 -19.80 1.86 -29.80
C LEU A 26 -19.97 0.34 -29.74
N LEU A 27 -19.51 -0.38 -30.75
CA LEU A 27 -19.56 -1.85 -30.79
C LEU A 27 -18.69 -2.46 -29.69
N PHE A 28 -17.48 -1.93 -29.48
CA PHE A 28 -16.61 -2.41 -28.41
C PHE A 28 -17.18 -2.10 -27.01
N ILE A 29 -17.76 -0.91 -26.79
CA ILE A 29 -18.44 -0.57 -25.53
C ILE A 29 -19.58 -1.59 -25.28
N ALA A 30 -20.44 -1.81 -26.29
CA ALA A 30 -21.55 -2.76 -26.15
C ALA A 30 -21.05 -4.19 -25.86
N ALA A 31 -20.03 -4.66 -26.56
CA ALA A 31 -19.46 -5.98 -26.34
C ALA A 31 -18.89 -6.13 -24.92
N LEU A 32 -18.12 -5.14 -24.44
CA LEU A 32 -17.54 -5.16 -23.09
C LEU A 32 -18.61 -5.08 -22.01
N LEU A 33 -19.67 -4.30 -22.20
CA LEU A 33 -20.80 -4.24 -21.27
C LEU A 33 -21.55 -5.57 -21.19
N VAL A 34 -21.76 -6.25 -22.32
CA VAL A 34 -22.37 -7.58 -22.34
C VAL A 34 -21.47 -8.60 -21.64
N MET A 35 -20.16 -8.59 -21.88
CA MET A 35 -19.21 -9.46 -21.18
C MET A 35 -19.25 -9.22 -19.66
N GLN A 36 -19.29 -7.97 -19.21
CA GLN A 36 -19.42 -7.64 -17.79
C GLN A 36 -20.76 -8.13 -17.21
N ALA A 37 -21.86 -7.98 -17.92
CA ALA A 37 -23.18 -8.50 -17.53
C ALA A 37 -23.20 -10.03 -17.43
N MET A 38 -22.36 -10.73 -18.21
CA MET A 38 -22.17 -12.18 -18.16
C MET A 38 -21.21 -12.65 -17.04
N GLY A 39 -20.78 -11.74 -16.15
CA GLY A 39 -19.91 -12.07 -15.03
C GLY A 39 -18.40 -12.03 -15.34
N PHE A 40 -17.99 -11.48 -16.47
CA PHE A 40 -16.57 -11.31 -16.76
C PHE A 40 -15.98 -10.17 -15.94
N GLU A 41 -15.24 -10.50 -14.91
CA GLU A 41 -14.52 -9.53 -14.05
C GLU A 41 -13.15 -9.20 -14.68
N GLY A 42 -13.15 -8.31 -15.64
CA GLY A 42 -11.94 -7.90 -16.36
C GLY A 42 -11.02 -6.91 -15.65
N GLY A 43 -11.20 -6.74 -14.33
CA GLY A 43 -10.41 -5.82 -13.52
C GLY A 43 -10.60 -4.33 -13.86
N ALA A 44 -9.86 -3.46 -13.17
CA ALA A 44 -9.94 -2.00 -13.31
C ALA A 44 -9.68 -1.50 -14.74
N TYR A 45 -8.84 -2.20 -15.48
CA TYR A 45 -8.44 -1.80 -16.84
C TYR A 45 -9.57 -1.90 -17.86
N ILE A 46 -10.40 -2.93 -17.79
CA ILE A 46 -11.56 -3.06 -18.69
C ILE A 46 -12.57 -1.94 -18.43
N GLY A 47 -12.77 -1.57 -17.16
CA GLY A 47 -13.60 -0.40 -16.81
C GLY A 47 -13.06 0.88 -17.45
N ILE A 48 -11.75 1.10 -17.45
CA ILE A 48 -11.15 2.30 -18.07
C ILE A 48 -11.31 2.28 -19.59
N ILE A 49 -11.05 1.15 -20.21
CA ILE A 49 -11.25 1.02 -21.66
C ILE A 49 -12.70 1.32 -22.01
N THR A 50 -13.66 0.73 -21.29
CA THR A 50 -15.09 0.87 -21.57
C THR A 50 -15.62 2.28 -21.30
N PHE A 51 -15.23 2.90 -20.17
CA PHE A 51 -15.85 4.15 -19.69
C PHE A 51 -15.02 5.40 -19.90
N VAL A 52 -13.75 5.28 -20.30
CA VAL A 52 -12.87 6.45 -20.57
C VAL A 52 -12.31 6.41 -21.98
N VAL A 53 -11.56 5.36 -22.34
CA VAL A 53 -10.83 5.34 -23.61
C VAL A 53 -11.77 5.29 -24.81
N LEU A 54 -12.70 4.33 -24.82
CA LEU A 54 -13.64 4.18 -25.93
C LEU A 54 -14.61 5.38 -26.10
N PRO A 55 -15.18 5.97 -25.03
CA PRO A 55 -15.93 7.20 -25.13
C PRO A 55 -15.11 8.39 -25.66
N VAL A 56 -13.84 8.53 -25.27
CA VAL A 56 -12.95 9.58 -25.82
C VAL A 56 -12.72 9.37 -27.30
N ILE A 57 -12.47 8.13 -27.76
CA ILE A 57 -12.33 7.80 -29.18
C ILE A 57 -13.66 8.09 -29.94
N PHE A 58 -14.80 7.77 -29.35
CA PHE A 58 -16.12 8.08 -29.90
C PHE A 58 -16.30 9.58 -30.06
N LEU A 59 -16.02 10.39 -29.03
CA LEU A 59 -16.12 11.84 -29.08
C LEU A 59 -15.14 12.46 -30.06
N ALA A 60 -13.93 11.93 -30.16
CA ALA A 60 -12.98 12.33 -31.23
C ALA A 60 -13.55 12.06 -32.62
N GLY A 61 -14.17 10.89 -32.82
CA GLY A 61 -14.89 10.59 -34.07
C GLY A 61 -16.01 11.59 -34.38
N VAL A 62 -16.81 11.96 -33.38
CA VAL A 62 -17.86 13.00 -33.49
C VAL A 62 -17.28 14.34 -33.95
N ALA A 63 -16.10 14.73 -33.50
CA ALA A 63 -15.41 15.97 -33.91
C ALA A 63 -14.77 15.86 -35.31
N VAL A 64 -14.22 14.69 -35.63
CA VAL A 64 -13.53 14.43 -36.92
C VAL A 64 -14.50 14.44 -38.11
N VAL A 65 -15.74 13.93 -37.91
CA VAL A 65 -16.74 13.90 -39.01
C VAL A 65 -17.04 15.29 -39.55
N PRO A 66 -17.48 16.31 -38.78
CA PRO A 66 -17.78 17.64 -39.29
C PRO A 66 -16.52 18.35 -39.81
N LEU A 67 -15.37 18.12 -39.19
CA LEU A 67 -14.08 18.65 -39.65
C LEU A 67 -13.76 18.13 -41.05
N GLY A 68 -13.94 16.84 -41.30
CA GLY A 68 -13.73 16.22 -42.61
C GLY A 68 -14.67 16.76 -43.66
N ILE A 69 -15.96 16.95 -43.36
CA ILE A 69 -16.95 17.57 -44.25
C ILE A 69 -16.56 19.02 -44.58
N TRP A 70 -16.14 19.77 -43.57
CA TRP A 70 -15.74 21.16 -43.75
C TRP A 70 -14.48 21.30 -44.62
N LEU A 71 -13.45 20.48 -44.34
CA LEU A 71 -12.21 20.45 -45.13
C LEU A 71 -12.48 20.05 -46.59
N HIS A 72 -13.34 19.03 -46.79
CA HIS A 72 -13.72 18.59 -48.15
C HIS A 72 -14.41 19.69 -48.91
N LYS A 73 -15.44 20.34 -48.33
CA LYS A 73 -16.13 21.49 -48.95
C LYS A 73 -15.18 22.62 -49.28
N ARG A 74 -14.23 22.96 -48.43
CA ARG A 74 -13.21 23.99 -48.72
C ARG A 74 -12.30 23.59 -49.86
N ARG A 75 -11.86 22.34 -49.93
CA ARG A 75 -11.02 21.84 -51.04
C ARG A 75 -11.78 21.86 -52.38
N ASP A 76 -13.02 21.44 -52.35
CA ASP A 76 -13.87 21.44 -53.57
C ASP A 76 -14.15 22.85 -54.06
N ALA A 77 -14.48 23.77 -53.15
CA ALA A 77 -14.67 25.19 -53.51
C ALA A 77 -13.39 25.80 -54.10
N LYS A 78 -12.21 25.47 -53.55
CA LYS A 78 -10.93 25.93 -54.08
C LYS A 78 -10.62 25.30 -55.44
N ALA A 79 -10.86 23.99 -55.61
CA ALA A 79 -10.66 23.31 -56.88
C ALA A 79 -11.59 23.88 -57.99
N ALA A 80 -12.86 24.13 -57.65
CA ALA A 80 -13.80 24.75 -58.56
C ALA A 80 -13.37 26.16 -58.98
N ALA A 81 -12.86 26.99 -58.06
CA ALA A 81 -12.35 28.34 -58.36
C ALA A 81 -11.10 28.32 -59.25
N GLU A 82 -10.29 27.24 -59.16
CA GLU A 82 -9.07 27.05 -59.94
C GLU A 82 -9.29 26.21 -61.22
N GLY A 83 -10.55 25.88 -61.58
CA GLY A 83 -10.91 25.08 -62.74
C GLY A 83 -10.35 23.66 -62.75
N ARG A 84 -9.98 23.13 -61.58
CA ARG A 84 -9.45 21.78 -61.38
C ARG A 84 -10.58 20.78 -61.13
N PRO A 85 -10.45 19.52 -61.59
CA PRO A 85 -11.44 18.49 -61.27
C PRO A 85 -11.52 18.25 -59.77
N VAL A 86 -12.73 18.11 -59.24
CA VAL A 86 -12.99 17.77 -57.85
C VAL A 86 -12.48 16.35 -57.58
N GLY A 87 -11.66 16.21 -56.56
CA GLY A 87 -11.04 14.90 -56.23
C GLY A 87 -12.06 13.90 -55.70
N HIS A 88 -12.17 12.77 -56.34
CA HIS A 88 -12.94 11.63 -55.82
C HIS A 88 -12.10 10.78 -54.91
N LEU A 89 -12.76 10.04 -54.02
CA LEU A 89 -12.09 9.01 -53.25
C LEU A 89 -11.43 7.97 -54.18
N PRO A 90 -10.24 7.41 -53.80
CA PRO A 90 -9.64 6.34 -54.56
C PRO A 90 -10.61 5.16 -54.64
N VAL A 91 -10.85 4.68 -55.85
CA VAL A 91 -11.68 3.48 -56.07
C VAL A 91 -10.85 2.27 -55.73
N ILE A 92 -11.24 1.55 -54.66
CA ILE A 92 -10.65 0.25 -54.28
C ILE A 92 -11.42 -0.83 -55.03
N ASP A 93 -10.93 -1.20 -56.20
CA ASP A 93 -11.53 -2.24 -57.02
C ASP A 93 -10.99 -3.62 -56.59
N LEU A 94 -11.80 -4.35 -55.86
CA LEU A 94 -11.46 -5.67 -55.35
C LEU A 94 -11.43 -6.74 -56.46
N ASN A 95 -11.85 -6.44 -57.69
CA ASN A 95 -11.72 -7.35 -58.82
C ASN A 95 -10.30 -7.36 -59.40
N GLN A 96 -9.50 -6.35 -59.11
CA GLN A 96 -8.09 -6.31 -59.51
C GLN A 96 -7.23 -7.16 -58.60
N GLU A 97 -6.40 -8.02 -59.15
CA GLU A 97 -5.49 -8.91 -58.37
C GLU A 97 -4.47 -8.08 -57.57
N SER A 98 -3.95 -7.02 -58.12
CA SER A 98 -3.02 -6.11 -57.42
C SER A 98 -3.64 -5.50 -56.17
N THR A 99 -4.89 -5.06 -56.25
CA THR A 99 -5.62 -4.45 -55.11
C THR A 99 -5.86 -5.53 -54.03
N ARG A 100 -6.26 -6.73 -54.39
CA ARG A 100 -6.39 -7.86 -53.43
C ARG A 100 -5.08 -8.21 -52.80
N GLY A 101 -3.99 -8.29 -53.55
CA GLY A 101 -2.64 -8.56 -53.03
C GLY A 101 -2.18 -7.52 -52.04
N VAL A 102 -2.35 -6.21 -52.32
CA VAL A 102 -2.02 -5.13 -51.37
C VAL A 102 -2.87 -5.20 -50.12
N LEU A 103 -4.19 -5.43 -50.25
CA LEU A 103 -5.09 -5.52 -49.09
C LEU A 103 -4.76 -6.75 -48.22
N LEU A 104 -4.53 -7.88 -48.82
CA LEU A 104 -4.11 -9.13 -48.09
C LEU A 104 -2.75 -8.91 -47.42
N GLY A 105 -1.79 -8.29 -48.10
CA GLY A 105 -0.49 -7.99 -47.50
C GLY A 105 -0.61 -7.01 -46.33
N PHE A 106 -1.46 -5.99 -46.45
CA PHE A 106 -1.74 -5.06 -45.35
C PHE A 106 -2.38 -5.78 -44.16
N VAL A 107 -3.40 -6.59 -44.36
CA VAL A 107 -4.04 -7.35 -43.28
C VAL A 107 -3.07 -8.37 -42.66
N ALA A 108 -2.31 -9.08 -43.49
CA ALA A 108 -1.32 -10.06 -43.04
C ALA A 108 -0.20 -9.40 -42.18
N LEU A 109 0.11 -8.13 -42.42
CA LEU A 109 1.07 -7.37 -41.60
C LEU A 109 0.41 -6.69 -40.40
N ALA A 110 -0.77 -6.11 -40.57
CA ALA A 110 -1.45 -5.36 -39.52
C ALA A 110 -1.91 -6.26 -38.36
N VAL A 111 -2.44 -7.46 -38.64
CA VAL A 111 -2.94 -8.37 -37.61
C VAL A 111 -1.84 -8.82 -36.64
N PRO A 112 -0.66 -9.31 -37.08
CA PRO A 112 0.43 -9.64 -36.15
C PRO A 112 0.94 -8.42 -35.38
N ILE A 113 1.08 -7.25 -36.03
CA ILE A 113 1.54 -6.04 -35.36
C ILE A 113 0.57 -5.64 -34.23
N ILE A 114 -0.74 -5.65 -34.50
CA ILE A 114 -1.76 -5.35 -33.48
C ILE A 114 -1.72 -6.39 -32.34
N ALA A 115 -1.59 -7.67 -32.66
CA ALA A 115 -1.53 -8.74 -31.68
C ALA A 115 -0.27 -8.60 -30.79
N ILE A 116 0.89 -8.32 -31.39
CA ILE A 116 2.14 -8.09 -30.64
C ILE A 116 2.02 -6.83 -29.78
N ALA A 117 1.53 -5.73 -30.34
CA ALA A 117 1.35 -4.50 -29.59
C ALA A 117 0.38 -4.67 -28.41
N ALA A 118 -0.74 -5.37 -28.61
CA ALA A 118 -1.69 -5.69 -27.56
C ALA A 118 -1.04 -6.57 -26.46
N GLY A 119 -0.29 -7.62 -26.84
CA GLY A 119 0.41 -8.48 -25.93
C GLY A 119 1.50 -7.75 -25.12
N LEU A 120 2.28 -6.90 -25.76
CA LEU A 120 3.30 -6.09 -25.09
C LEU A 120 2.65 -5.08 -24.14
N THR A 121 1.58 -4.41 -24.57
CA THR A 121 0.84 -3.47 -23.71
C THR A 121 0.26 -4.17 -22.49
N TYR A 122 -0.34 -5.35 -22.67
CA TYR A 122 -0.86 -6.16 -21.57
C TYR A 122 0.23 -6.53 -20.56
N LYS A 123 1.38 -7.03 -21.05
CA LYS A 123 2.53 -7.37 -20.18
C LYS A 123 3.08 -6.14 -19.47
N ALA A 124 3.23 -5.02 -20.17
CA ALA A 124 3.73 -3.78 -19.57
C ALA A 124 2.82 -3.28 -18.45
N VAL A 125 1.50 -3.29 -18.66
CA VAL A 125 0.52 -2.92 -17.65
C VAL A 125 0.59 -3.85 -16.44
N HIS A 126 0.65 -5.15 -16.66
CA HIS A 126 0.73 -6.14 -15.59
C HIS A 126 2.02 -6.00 -14.78
N TYR A 127 3.14 -5.73 -15.45
CA TYR A 127 4.42 -5.45 -14.79
C TYR A 127 4.37 -4.16 -13.97
N MET A 128 3.77 -3.08 -14.48
CA MET A 128 3.61 -1.81 -13.76
C MET A 128 2.74 -1.90 -12.50
N ASP A 129 1.90 -2.92 -12.38
CA ASP A 129 1.09 -3.17 -11.17
C ASP A 129 1.74 -4.21 -10.24
N SER A 130 2.88 -4.77 -10.61
CA SER A 130 3.60 -5.74 -9.79
C SER A 130 4.28 -5.07 -8.59
N THR A 131 4.43 -5.84 -7.52
CA THR A 131 5.19 -5.43 -6.33
C THR A 131 6.65 -5.15 -6.66
N GLU A 132 7.22 -5.95 -7.58
CA GLU A 132 8.57 -5.79 -8.07
C GLU A 132 8.77 -4.41 -8.74
N PHE A 133 7.90 -4.05 -9.69
CA PHE A 133 7.97 -2.72 -10.30
C PHE A 133 7.90 -1.60 -9.27
N CYS A 134 6.93 -1.64 -8.36
CA CYS A 134 6.76 -0.60 -7.34
C CYS A 134 7.98 -0.52 -6.39
N GLY A 135 8.55 -1.66 -6.01
CA GLY A 135 9.64 -1.73 -5.03
C GLY A 135 11.04 -1.58 -5.61
N THR A 136 11.25 -1.96 -6.89
CA THR A 136 12.60 -2.03 -7.49
C THR A 136 12.86 -1.01 -8.59
N ALA A 137 11.86 -0.61 -9.37
CA ALA A 137 12.04 0.42 -10.40
C ALA A 137 12.36 1.79 -9.79
N CYS A 138 11.77 2.11 -8.63
CA CYS A 138 12.07 3.30 -7.83
C CYS A 138 12.84 2.92 -6.55
N HIS A 139 13.80 2.02 -6.65
CA HIS A 139 14.46 1.34 -5.54
C HIS A 139 14.99 2.30 -4.44
N ASN A 140 15.57 3.42 -4.78
CA ASN A 140 16.13 4.35 -3.79
C ASN A 140 15.02 4.97 -2.90
N VAL A 141 13.91 5.40 -3.50
CA VAL A 141 12.81 6.04 -2.77
C VAL A 141 11.96 5.01 -2.02
N MET A 142 11.69 3.86 -2.65
CA MET A 142 10.77 2.86 -2.13
C MET A 142 11.45 1.80 -1.28
N GLN A 143 12.78 1.79 -1.17
CA GLN A 143 13.49 0.78 -0.40
C GLN A 143 12.99 0.63 1.04
N PRO A 144 12.74 1.70 1.82
CA PRO A 144 12.22 1.57 3.17
C PRO A 144 10.87 0.85 3.20
N GLU A 145 9.92 1.34 2.40
CA GLU A 145 8.54 0.82 2.35
C GLU A 145 8.50 -0.60 1.79
N TYR A 146 9.30 -0.89 0.78
CA TYR A 146 9.40 -2.22 0.18
C TYR A 146 9.99 -3.25 1.15
N THR A 147 11.06 -2.89 1.86
CA THR A 147 11.66 -3.75 2.89
C THR A 147 10.68 -4.04 4.02
N ALA A 148 9.99 -3.03 4.53
CA ALA A 148 8.98 -3.21 5.57
C ALA A 148 7.79 -4.06 5.07
N PHE A 149 7.33 -3.82 3.83
CA PHE A 149 6.25 -4.60 3.20
C PHE A 149 6.59 -6.08 3.09
N GLN A 150 7.79 -6.44 2.63
CA GLN A 150 8.22 -7.84 2.49
C GLN A 150 8.20 -8.60 3.82
N ARG A 151 8.35 -7.89 4.94
CA ARG A 151 8.31 -8.43 6.31
C ARG A 151 6.94 -8.33 6.96
N SER A 152 5.92 -7.91 6.23
CA SER A 152 4.56 -7.73 6.72
C SER A 152 3.67 -8.94 6.44
N PRO A 153 2.59 -9.13 7.23
CA PRO A 153 1.58 -10.15 6.95
C PRO A 153 0.87 -9.95 5.58
N HIS A 154 0.96 -8.76 5.01
CA HIS A 154 0.32 -8.41 3.73
C HIS A 154 1.25 -8.55 2.51
N ALA A 155 2.45 -9.13 2.67
CA ALA A 155 3.42 -9.28 1.57
C ALA A 155 2.85 -10.01 0.32
N SER A 156 1.85 -10.88 0.51
CA SER A 156 1.15 -11.60 -0.56
C SER A 156 0.07 -10.78 -1.30
N VAL A 157 -0.37 -9.65 -0.73
CA VAL A 157 -1.48 -8.84 -1.31
C VAL A 157 -1.00 -7.99 -2.48
N GLY A 158 0.27 -7.60 -2.48
CA GLY A 158 0.86 -6.69 -3.46
C GLY A 158 0.52 -5.21 -3.22
N CYS A 159 1.41 -4.33 -3.72
CA CYS A 159 1.28 -2.88 -3.53
C CYS A 159 0.00 -2.32 -4.17
N ALA A 160 -0.29 -2.77 -5.39
CA ALA A 160 -1.43 -2.29 -6.17
C ALA A 160 -2.79 -2.59 -5.49
N GLY A 161 -2.90 -3.70 -4.73
CA GLY A 161 -4.12 -4.07 -4.01
C GLY A 161 -4.59 -2.98 -3.03
N CYS A 162 -3.65 -2.34 -2.33
CA CYS A 162 -3.95 -1.27 -1.37
C CYS A 162 -3.86 0.13 -1.98
N HIS A 163 -2.84 0.42 -2.79
CA HIS A 163 -2.56 1.77 -3.29
C HIS A 163 -3.35 2.16 -4.55
N ILE A 164 -3.71 1.20 -5.38
CA ILE A 164 -4.55 1.42 -6.56
C ILE A 164 -5.98 0.93 -6.28
N GLY A 165 -6.13 -0.35 -5.92
CA GLY A 165 -7.40 -0.99 -5.64
C GLY A 165 -8.35 -1.02 -6.85
N PRO A 166 -9.54 -1.62 -6.73
CA PRO A 166 -10.52 -1.68 -7.80
C PRO A 166 -11.23 -0.34 -8.03
N GLY A 167 -11.65 -0.11 -9.28
CA GLY A 167 -12.45 1.03 -9.70
C GLY A 167 -11.70 2.05 -10.53
N ALA A 168 -12.33 2.45 -11.65
CA ALA A 168 -11.75 3.33 -12.66
C ALA A 168 -11.29 4.70 -12.10
N GLN A 169 -12.06 5.28 -11.17
CA GLN A 169 -11.75 6.58 -10.59
C GLN A 169 -10.43 6.55 -9.81
N TRP A 170 -10.22 5.53 -8.99
CA TRP A 170 -9.01 5.38 -8.18
C TRP A 170 -7.80 5.02 -9.04
N PHE A 171 -8.00 4.20 -10.07
CA PHE A 171 -6.97 3.92 -11.06
C PHE A 171 -6.47 5.19 -11.74
N VAL A 172 -7.37 6.04 -12.24
CA VAL A 172 -6.99 7.29 -12.90
C VAL A 172 -6.23 8.20 -11.93
N LYS A 173 -6.72 8.37 -10.70
CA LYS A 173 -6.01 9.15 -9.67
C LYS A 173 -4.62 8.59 -9.39
N ALA A 174 -4.48 7.27 -9.24
CA ALA A 174 -3.20 6.62 -9.01
C ALA A 174 -2.23 6.81 -10.18
N LYS A 175 -2.70 6.71 -11.43
CA LYS A 175 -1.83 6.92 -12.62
C LYS A 175 -1.40 8.39 -12.78
N ILE A 176 -2.27 9.35 -12.51
CA ILE A 176 -1.90 10.78 -12.50
C ILE A 176 -0.88 11.07 -11.40
N SER A 177 -1.13 10.60 -10.18
CA SER A 177 -0.18 10.72 -9.07
C SER A 177 1.15 10.03 -9.38
N GLY A 178 1.11 8.81 -9.92
CA GLY A 178 2.31 8.06 -10.32
C GLY A 178 3.11 8.76 -11.41
N SER A 179 2.47 9.43 -12.37
CA SER A 179 3.16 10.21 -13.40
C SER A 179 3.94 11.38 -12.78
N TRP A 180 3.36 12.05 -11.79
CA TRP A 180 4.09 13.07 -11.03
C TRP A 180 5.25 12.48 -10.23
N GLN A 181 5.04 11.32 -9.59
CA GLN A 181 6.09 10.64 -8.83
C GLN A 181 7.29 10.28 -9.71
N LEU A 182 7.08 9.85 -10.95
CA LEU A 182 8.18 9.59 -11.89
C LEU A 182 9.02 10.85 -12.16
N ILE A 183 8.35 12.00 -12.36
CA ILE A 183 9.04 13.29 -12.55
C ILE A 183 9.78 13.67 -11.27
N ALA A 184 9.14 13.54 -10.11
CA ALA A 184 9.72 13.88 -8.82
C ALA A 184 10.97 13.03 -8.51
N VAL A 185 10.95 11.74 -8.85
CA VAL A 185 12.12 10.85 -8.70
C VAL A 185 13.24 11.23 -9.67
N ALA A 186 12.91 11.45 -10.95
CA ALA A 186 13.90 11.79 -11.97
C ALA A 186 14.62 13.12 -11.70
N LEU A 187 13.92 14.07 -11.06
CA LEU A 187 14.44 15.41 -10.75
C LEU A 187 14.84 15.59 -9.28
N ASP A 188 14.78 14.53 -8.47
CA ASP A 188 15.10 14.55 -7.03
C ASP A 188 14.25 15.56 -6.21
N LEU A 189 12.96 15.68 -6.52
CA LEU A 189 12.04 16.65 -5.92
C LEU A 189 11.23 16.09 -4.74
N TYR A 190 11.40 14.83 -4.39
CA TYR A 190 10.66 14.20 -3.29
C TYR A 190 11.29 14.52 -1.92
N PRO A 191 10.46 14.69 -0.87
CA PRO A 191 10.96 14.95 0.47
C PRO A 191 11.61 13.70 1.09
N ARG A 192 12.60 13.93 1.96
CA ARG A 192 13.26 12.90 2.77
C ARG A 192 13.24 13.32 4.24
N PRO A 193 12.53 12.58 5.10
CA PRO A 193 11.69 11.40 4.84
C PRO A 193 10.40 11.76 4.09
N ILE A 194 9.72 10.75 3.53
CA ILE A 194 8.39 10.95 2.92
C ILE A 194 7.38 11.25 4.04
N PRO A 195 6.60 12.34 3.95
CA PRO A 195 5.65 12.70 5.00
C PRO A 195 4.53 11.66 5.17
N THR A 196 4.14 11.44 6.41
CA THR A 196 2.95 10.66 6.77
C THR A 196 2.03 11.51 7.64
N PRO A 197 0.72 11.27 7.63
CA PRO A 197 -0.03 10.28 6.84
C PRO A 197 -0.13 10.67 5.36
N VAL A 198 -0.27 9.68 4.49
CA VAL A 198 -0.48 9.92 3.04
C VAL A 198 -1.90 10.43 2.82
N HIS A 199 -2.03 11.66 2.33
CA HIS A 199 -3.33 12.33 2.19
C HIS A 199 -4.25 11.73 1.11
N ALA A 200 -3.69 11.12 0.09
CA ALA A 200 -4.43 10.62 -1.07
C ALA A 200 -4.72 9.11 -1.03
N LEU A 201 -4.61 8.47 0.14
CA LEU A 201 -4.99 7.07 0.28
C LEU A 201 -6.48 6.87 0.04
N ARG A 202 -6.79 5.73 -0.56
CA ARG A 202 -8.15 5.25 -0.73
C ARG A 202 -8.80 5.03 0.65
N PRO A 203 -10.13 5.27 0.80
CA PRO A 203 -10.82 4.94 2.04
C PRO A 203 -10.61 3.49 2.45
N ALA A 204 -10.36 3.26 3.74
CA ALA A 204 -10.02 1.94 4.27
C ALA A 204 -11.13 0.90 4.03
N ASN A 205 -12.40 1.29 4.14
CA ASN A 205 -13.54 0.43 3.83
C ASN A 205 -13.50 -0.12 2.39
N GLY A 206 -13.15 0.71 1.41
CA GLY A 206 -13.03 0.28 0.02
C GLY A 206 -11.80 -0.59 -0.27
N THR A 207 -10.88 -0.75 0.67
CA THR A 207 -9.63 -1.50 0.51
C THR A 207 -9.57 -2.69 1.49
N CYS A 208 -9.62 -2.41 2.78
CA CYS A 208 -9.44 -3.43 3.83
C CYS A 208 -10.64 -4.40 3.91
N GLU A 209 -11.86 -3.89 3.74
CA GLU A 209 -13.08 -4.69 3.86
C GLU A 209 -13.33 -5.65 2.70
N GLN A 210 -12.49 -5.64 1.66
CA GLN A 210 -12.50 -6.69 0.64
C GLN A 210 -12.04 -8.04 1.20
N CYS A 211 -11.18 -8.04 2.23
CA CYS A 211 -10.66 -9.23 2.89
C CYS A 211 -11.03 -9.28 4.39
N HIS A 212 -11.13 -8.12 5.05
CA HIS A 212 -11.44 -7.99 6.48
C HIS A 212 -12.86 -7.45 6.65
N TRP A 213 -13.77 -8.28 7.17
CA TRP A 213 -15.16 -7.87 7.40
C TRP A 213 -15.37 -7.48 8.86
N PRO A 214 -15.67 -6.22 9.18
CA PRO A 214 -15.87 -5.77 10.57
C PRO A 214 -16.96 -6.58 11.31
N THR A 215 -17.99 -7.03 10.61
CA THR A 215 -19.06 -7.88 11.16
C THR A 215 -18.58 -9.26 11.64
N LYS A 216 -17.35 -9.67 11.27
CA LYS A 216 -16.70 -10.93 11.69
C LYS A 216 -15.70 -10.74 12.82
N PHE A 217 -15.47 -9.51 13.28
CA PHE A 217 -14.61 -9.23 14.43
C PHE A 217 -15.37 -9.52 15.71
N ILE A 218 -15.29 -10.75 16.22
CA ILE A 218 -16.04 -11.24 17.37
C ILE A 218 -15.12 -11.85 18.43
N GLY A 219 -15.55 -11.74 19.68
CA GLY A 219 -14.92 -12.39 20.82
C GLY A 219 -13.65 -11.74 21.29
N GLU A 220 -12.86 -12.53 22.00
CA GLU A 220 -11.56 -12.15 22.54
C GLU A 220 -10.46 -12.97 21.87
N ARG A 221 -9.26 -12.42 21.84
CA ARG A 221 -8.08 -13.07 21.27
C ARG A 221 -6.94 -13.07 22.29
N LEU A 222 -6.43 -14.25 22.59
CA LEU A 222 -5.20 -14.37 23.33
C LEU A 222 -4.04 -13.86 22.46
N LYS A 223 -3.32 -12.85 22.98
CA LYS A 223 -2.09 -12.35 22.41
C LYS A 223 -0.97 -12.56 23.40
N VAL A 224 0.00 -13.35 23.01
CA VAL A 224 1.21 -13.59 23.81
C VAL A 224 2.35 -12.81 23.17
N ARG A 225 3.07 -12.07 23.98
CA ARG A 225 4.30 -11.39 23.62
C ARG A 225 5.44 -12.01 24.39
N THR A 226 6.43 -12.49 23.66
CA THR A 226 7.72 -12.92 24.23
C THR A 226 8.69 -11.75 24.15
N HIS A 227 9.39 -11.48 25.22
CA HIS A 227 10.49 -10.54 25.31
C HIS A 227 11.56 -11.10 26.24
N TYR A 228 12.72 -10.48 26.29
CA TYR A 228 13.86 -10.98 27.04
C TYR A 228 14.38 -9.92 27.99
N ALA A 229 14.74 -10.33 29.20
CA ALA A 229 15.32 -9.47 30.22
C ALA A 229 16.75 -9.02 29.81
N ASP A 230 17.19 -7.92 30.40
CA ASP A 230 18.53 -7.35 30.19
C ASP A 230 19.59 -8.04 31.10
N ASP A 231 19.31 -9.25 31.59
CA ASP A 231 20.18 -10.04 32.47
C ASP A 231 21.17 -10.90 31.67
N GLU A 232 22.08 -11.55 32.37
CA GLU A 232 23.12 -12.38 31.75
C GLU A 232 22.55 -13.57 30.98
N ALA A 233 21.46 -14.15 31.48
CA ALA A 233 20.82 -15.32 30.88
C ALA A 233 19.85 -14.96 29.75
N ASN A 234 19.60 -13.68 29.50
CA ASN A 234 18.54 -13.21 28.60
C ASN A 234 17.24 -13.92 28.91
N THR A 235 16.82 -13.83 30.19
CA THR A 235 15.66 -14.59 30.71
C THR A 235 14.43 -14.31 29.87
N GLU A 236 13.82 -15.34 29.30
CA GLU A 236 12.61 -15.23 28.52
C GLU A 236 11.43 -14.88 29.41
N LEU A 237 10.70 -13.85 29.06
CA LEU A 237 9.54 -13.35 29.75
C LEU A 237 8.34 -13.33 28.79
N LYS A 238 7.17 -13.73 29.27
CA LYS A 238 5.93 -13.75 28.51
C LYS A 238 4.89 -12.84 29.14
N THR A 239 4.31 -12.00 28.31
CA THR A 239 3.13 -11.20 28.65
C THR A 239 1.95 -11.70 27.83
N ALA A 240 0.89 -12.12 28.46
CA ALA A 240 -0.31 -12.63 27.82
C ALA A 240 -1.51 -11.71 28.07
N LEU A 241 -2.15 -11.31 27.00
CA LEU A 241 -3.30 -10.41 27.00
C LEU A 241 -4.49 -11.10 26.35
N MET A 242 -5.65 -11.03 26.99
CA MET A 242 -6.92 -11.37 26.36
C MET A 242 -7.51 -10.08 25.76
N VAL A 243 -7.25 -9.83 24.46
CA VAL A 243 -7.69 -8.63 23.75
C VAL A 243 -9.15 -8.77 23.36
N ARG A 244 -9.98 -7.80 23.72
CA ARG A 244 -11.39 -7.71 23.34
C ARG A 244 -11.50 -7.19 21.91
N VAL A 245 -11.52 -8.11 20.95
CA VAL A 245 -11.51 -7.76 19.52
C VAL A 245 -12.84 -7.14 19.10
N GLY A 246 -13.97 -7.76 19.48
CA GLY A 246 -15.28 -7.26 19.12
C GLY A 246 -16.39 -8.26 19.41
N GLY A 247 -17.59 -7.92 18.96
CA GLY A 247 -18.77 -8.75 19.09
C GLY A 247 -19.98 -7.97 19.56
N LYS A 248 -21.15 -8.55 19.37
CA LYS A 248 -22.40 -8.00 19.89
C LYS A 248 -22.83 -8.81 21.12
N GLN A 249 -22.88 -8.17 22.28
CA GLN A 249 -23.46 -8.72 23.49
C GLN A 249 -24.73 -7.92 23.83
N ALA A 250 -25.85 -8.61 23.97
CA ALA A 250 -27.16 -7.97 24.22
C ALA A 250 -27.52 -6.86 23.21
N GLY A 251 -27.12 -7.01 21.95
CA GLY A 251 -27.39 -6.03 20.90
C GLY A 251 -26.41 -4.87 20.79
N GLN A 252 -25.49 -4.73 21.74
CA GLN A 252 -24.48 -3.67 21.75
C GLN A 252 -23.13 -4.20 21.25
N SER A 253 -22.47 -3.44 20.39
CA SER A 253 -21.08 -3.71 19.98
C SER A 253 -20.13 -3.46 21.14
N GLN A 254 -19.10 -4.31 21.28
CA GLN A 254 -18.07 -4.20 22.31
C GLN A 254 -16.70 -4.44 21.70
N GLY A 255 -15.65 -4.11 22.46
CA GLY A 255 -14.27 -4.34 22.08
C GLY A 255 -13.66 -3.23 21.23
N ILE A 256 -12.41 -3.43 20.80
CA ILE A 256 -11.62 -2.38 20.11
C ILE A 256 -12.16 -1.99 18.74
N HIS A 257 -12.89 -2.87 18.06
CA HIS A 257 -13.52 -2.55 16.77
C HIS A 257 -14.90 -1.90 16.89
N TRP A 258 -15.35 -1.60 18.11
CA TRP A 258 -16.55 -0.79 18.35
C TRP A 258 -16.52 0.56 17.60
N HIS A 259 -15.33 1.16 17.46
CA HIS A 259 -15.11 2.46 16.80
C HIS A 259 -15.52 2.49 15.31
N VAL A 260 -15.56 1.33 14.66
CA VAL A 260 -15.92 1.18 13.23
C VAL A 260 -17.21 0.38 13.03
N ASP A 261 -17.99 0.18 14.08
CA ASP A 261 -19.32 -0.44 13.98
C ASP A 261 -20.25 0.50 13.23
N PRO A 262 -21.10 -0.01 12.29
CA PRO A 262 -22.02 0.81 11.51
C PRO A 262 -23.03 1.64 12.34
N ASN A 263 -23.28 1.24 13.59
CA ASN A 263 -24.21 1.95 14.49
C ASN A 263 -23.57 3.18 15.18
N HIS A 264 -22.26 3.36 15.03
CA HIS A 264 -21.53 4.47 15.63
C HIS A 264 -20.74 5.23 14.58
N THR A 265 -20.61 6.52 14.75
CA THR A 265 -19.69 7.33 13.97
C THR A 265 -18.78 8.07 14.94
N VAL A 266 -17.50 7.75 14.90
CA VAL A 266 -16.48 8.46 15.64
C VAL A 266 -15.75 9.40 14.68
N ARG A 267 -15.75 10.69 15.01
CA ARG A 267 -14.95 11.72 14.32
C ARG A 267 -13.98 12.34 15.30
N TYR A 268 -12.86 12.77 14.80
CA TYR A 268 -11.88 13.47 15.63
C TYR A 268 -11.26 14.67 14.91
N LEU A 269 -10.87 15.67 15.69
CA LEU A 269 -10.10 16.83 15.25
C LEU A 269 -8.66 16.61 15.70
N ALA A 270 -7.73 16.53 14.76
CA ALA A 270 -6.32 16.29 15.06
C ALA A 270 -5.41 17.25 14.30
N ASP A 271 -4.16 17.33 14.75
CA ASP A 271 -3.08 17.95 13.98
C ASP A 271 -2.82 17.21 12.66
N PRO A 272 -2.08 17.81 11.72
CA PRO A 272 -1.81 17.18 10.42
C PRO A 272 -1.08 15.82 10.52
N SER A 273 -0.30 15.59 11.58
CA SER A 273 0.38 14.32 11.82
C SER A 273 -0.55 13.21 12.34
N ARG A 274 -1.72 13.58 12.89
CA ARG A 274 -2.69 12.71 13.58
C ARG A 274 -2.12 12.03 14.83
N GLU A 275 -1.11 12.63 15.42
CA GLU A 275 -0.53 12.15 16.69
C GLU A 275 -1.25 12.71 17.90
N LYS A 276 -1.83 13.91 17.79
CA LYS A 276 -2.56 14.55 18.88
C LYS A 276 -4.00 14.83 18.50
N MET A 277 -4.92 14.30 19.31
CA MET A 277 -6.35 14.50 19.18
C MET A 277 -6.78 15.65 20.09
N TYR A 278 -7.57 16.61 19.58
CA TYR A 278 -8.06 17.76 20.33
C TYR A 278 -9.52 17.65 20.69
N GLU A 279 -10.32 17.15 19.75
CA GLU A 279 -11.75 16.90 19.97
C GLU A 279 -12.14 15.55 19.38
N ILE A 280 -13.04 14.86 20.05
CA ILE A 280 -13.59 13.57 19.61
C ILE A 280 -15.10 13.66 19.66
N GLU A 281 -15.75 13.43 18.54
CA GLU A 281 -17.19 13.43 18.38
C GLU A 281 -17.69 11.99 18.19
N LEU A 282 -18.57 11.56 19.08
CA LEU A 282 -19.25 10.29 19.00
C LEU A 282 -20.71 10.54 18.66
N THR A 283 -21.18 9.94 17.57
CA THR A 283 -22.61 9.89 17.22
C THR A 283 -23.07 8.45 17.31
N ASP A 284 -24.08 8.21 18.14
CA ASP A 284 -24.78 6.93 18.20
C ASP A 284 -25.99 7.00 17.26
N GLN A 285 -26.01 6.13 16.24
CA GLN A 285 -27.07 6.12 15.22
C GLN A 285 -28.36 5.49 15.74
N LEU A 286 -28.27 4.62 16.76
CA LEU A 286 -29.45 3.94 17.33
C LEU A 286 -30.20 4.85 18.31
N GLU A 287 -29.44 5.56 19.15
CA GLU A 287 -30.05 6.47 20.14
C GLU A 287 -30.26 7.89 19.58
N GLY A 288 -29.67 8.20 18.42
CA GLY A 288 -29.67 9.55 17.87
C GLY A 288 -28.90 10.55 18.75
N SER A 289 -28.05 10.06 19.64
CA SER A 289 -27.30 10.88 20.59
C SER A 289 -25.95 11.31 20.01
N LYS A 290 -25.49 12.48 20.44
CA LYS A 290 -24.17 13.04 20.06
C LYS A 290 -23.44 13.51 21.30
N LYS A 291 -22.19 13.06 21.46
CA LYS A 291 -21.27 13.47 22.51
C LYS A 291 -20.00 14.08 21.90
N VAL A 292 -19.51 15.15 22.50
CA VAL A 292 -18.22 15.76 22.11
C VAL A 292 -17.31 15.78 23.32
N PHE A 293 -16.15 15.18 23.17
CA PHE A 293 -15.10 15.16 24.16
C PHE A 293 -13.98 16.10 23.72
N LYS A 294 -13.55 17.00 24.57
CA LYS A 294 -12.46 17.95 24.31
C LYS A 294 -11.27 17.65 25.19
N LEU A 295 -10.07 17.83 24.62
CA LEU A 295 -8.83 17.71 25.39
C LEU A 295 -8.74 18.88 26.36
N ASP A 296 -8.63 18.58 27.65
CA ASP A 296 -8.65 19.55 28.72
C ASP A 296 -7.45 20.50 28.63
N GLY A 297 -7.75 21.81 28.60
CA GLY A 297 -6.73 22.87 28.59
C GLY A 297 -6.04 23.12 27.25
N GLU A 298 -6.45 22.49 26.16
CA GLU A 298 -5.79 22.62 24.87
C GLU A 298 -6.75 23.02 23.73
N THR A 299 -6.21 23.79 22.80
CA THR A 299 -6.94 24.26 21.60
C THR A 299 -6.26 23.69 20.36
N ALA A 300 -7.07 23.27 19.40
CA ALA A 300 -6.56 22.76 18.13
C ALA A 300 -5.75 23.84 17.38
N PRO A 301 -4.58 23.49 16.82
CA PRO A 301 -3.76 24.43 16.06
C PRO A 301 -4.40 24.77 14.71
N GLN A 302 -3.89 25.85 14.11
CA GLN A 302 -4.25 26.16 12.72
C GLN A 302 -3.82 25.00 11.80
N GLY A 303 -4.74 24.52 10.97
CA GLY A 303 -4.51 23.36 10.10
C GLY A 303 -4.96 22.02 10.69
N ALA A 304 -5.55 22.00 11.90
CA ALA A 304 -6.23 20.82 12.41
C ALA A 304 -7.46 20.51 11.55
N GLU A 305 -7.67 19.23 11.27
CA GLU A 305 -8.75 18.76 10.38
C GLU A 305 -9.64 17.73 11.07
N TRP A 306 -10.94 17.81 10.78
CA TRP A 306 -11.91 16.80 11.17
C TRP A 306 -11.83 15.58 10.26
N ARG A 307 -11.71 14.41 10.86
CA ARG A 307 -11.70 13.14 10.15
C ARG A 307 -12.68 12.16 10.78
N THR A 308 -13.38 11.38 9.95
CA THR A 308 -14.12 10.21 10.42
C THR A 308 -13.14 9.05 10.59
N MET A 309 -13.17 8.42 11.77
CA MET A 309 -12.29 7.30 12.11
C MET A 309 -12.57 6.10 11.22
N ASP A 310 -11.51 5.48 10.73
CA ASP A 310 -11.55 4.24 9.98
C ASP A 310 -10.39 3.29 10.38
N CYS A 311 -10.22 2.19 9.66
CA CYS A 311 -9.22 1.17 9.96
C CYS A 311 -7.80 1.73 10.06
N VAL A 312 -7.43 2.69 9.18
CA VAL A 312 -6.06 3.23 9.12
C VAL A 312 -5.77 4.25 10.22
N ASP A 313 -6.73 4.61 11.05
CA ASP A 313 -6.47 5.49 12.19
C ASP A 313 -5.86 4.73 13.38
N CYS A 314 -6.04 3.40 13.41
CA CYS A 314 -5.39 2.47 14.34
C CYS A 314 -4.35 1.60 13.62
N HIS A 315 -4.67 1.10 12.43
CA HIS A 315 -3.77 0.28 11.60
C HIS A 315 -3.05 1.14 10.55
N ASN A 316 -2.45 2.26 10.98
CA ASN A 316 -1.82 3.24 10.09
C ASN A 316 -0.58 2.71 9.35
N ARG A 317 0.04 1.66 9.88
CA ARG A 317 1.25 1.01 9.31
C ARG A 317 1.00 -0.45 8.98
N ALA A 318 -0.15 -0.81 8.44
CA ALA A 318 -0.58 -2.20 8.21
C ALA A 318 0.46 -3.08 7.46
N SER A 319 1.26 -2.48 6.57
CA SER A 319 2.28 -3.18 5.79
C SER A 319 3.67 -2.54 5.85
N HIS A 320 3.83 -1.43 6.57
CA HIS A 320 5.05 -0.62 6.57
C HIS A 320 5.51 -0.29 7.98
N ILE A 321 5.59 -1.31 8.85
CA ILE A 321 6.00 -1.14 10.24
C ILE A 321 7.52 -1.08 10.32
N TYR A 322 8.05 -0.02 10.92
CA TYR A 322 9.44 0.09 11.35
C TYR A 322 9.49 -0.24 12.84
N ARG A 323 10.10 -1.36 13.15
CA ARG A 323 10.09 -1.94 14.49
C ARG A 323 11.14 -1.30 15.37
N SER A 324 10.89 -1.23 16.69
CA SER A 324 11.88 -0.72 17.63
C SER A 324 13.09 -1.67 17.76
N PRO A 325 14.27 -1.16 18.17
CA PRO A 325 15.44 -2.01 18.43
C PRO A 325 15.15 -3.14 19.43
N GLN A 326 14.41 -2.82 20.49
CA GLN A 326 13.98 -3.81 21.50
C GLN A 326 13.19 -4.94 20.87
N PHE A 327 12.20 -4.60 20.05
CA PHE A 327 11.37 -5.59 19.36
C PHE A 327 12.18 -6.48 18.41
N GLU A 328 13.11 -5.89 17.62
CA GLU A 328 13.91 -6.66 16.66
C GLU A 328 14.87 -7.62 17.37
N VAL A 329 15.47 -7.22 18.51
CA VAL A 329 16.33 -8.10 19.29
C VAL A 329 15.52 -9.22 19.92
N ASP A 330 14.36 -8.91 20.53
CA ASP A 330 13.46 -9.93 21.09
C ASP A 330 13.02 -10.93 20.02
N LEU A 331 12.65 -10.44 18.84
CA LEU A 331 12.25 -11.29 17.73
C LEU A 331 13.41 -12.18 17.25
N ALA A 332 14.62 -11.62 17.15
CA ALA A 332 15.80 -12.38 16.73
C ALA A 332 16.17 -13.49 17.72
N LEU A 333 16.00 -13.24 19.01
CA LEU A 333 16.17 -14.25 20.07
C LEU A 333 15.06 -15.32 20.00
N ALA A 334 13.80 -14.91 19.88
CA ALA A 334 12.66 -15.82 19.80
C ALA A 334 12.71 -16.73 18.55
N GLU A 335 13.21 -16.21 17.43
CA GLU A 335 13.38 -16.97 16.18
C GLU A 335 14.68 -17.78 16.13
N GLY A 336 15.54 -17.71 17.15
CA GLY A 336 16.83 -18.40 17.17
C GLY A 336 17.87 -17.81 16.19
N ARG A 337 17.64 -16.62 15.64
CA ARG A 337 18.63 -15.90 14.81
C ARG A 337 19.79 -15.36 15.65
N ILE A 338 19.55 -15.15 16.92
CA ILE A 338 20.57 -14.85 17.95
C ILE A 338 20.50 -15.95 18.98
N ASP A 339 21.67 -16.53 19.31
CA ASP A 339 21.77 -17.56 20.36
C ASP A 339 21.56 -16.91 21.73
N ARG A 340 20.51 -17.34 22.43
CA ARG A 340 20.15 -16.86 23.77
C ARG A 340 21.23 -17.17 24.83
N SER A 341 22.06 -18.16 24.60
CA SER A 341 23.17 -18.52 25.52
C SER A 341 24.29 -17.49 25.57
N LEU A 342 24.33 -16.53 24.64
CA LEU A 342 25.29 -15.43 24.63
C LEU A 342 25.00 -14.48 25.82
N PRO A 343 25.87 -14.32 26.80
CA PRO A 343 25.61 -13.49 27.97
C PRO A 343 25.29 -12.06 27.62
N TYR A 344 24.19 -11.51 28.18
CA TYR A 344 23.72 -10.13 28.02
C TYR A 344 23.42 -9.70 26.56
N ILE A 345 23.25 -10.62 25.62
CA ILE A 345 23.09 -10.24 24.20
C ILE A 345 21.84 -9.41 23.94
N LYS A 346 20.76 -9.57 24.74
CA LYS A 346 19.59 -8.70 24.65
C LYS A 346 19.96 -7.26 24.96
N ARG A 347 20.54 -6.99 26.11
CA ARG A 347 20.94 -5.65 26.54
C ARG A 347 21.94 -5.01 25.57
N GLU A 348 23.01 -5.76 25.25
CA GLU A 348 24.07 -5.27 24.38
C GLU A 348 23.61 -5.10 22.92
N GLY A 349 22.75 -5.99 22.43
CA GLY A 349 22.17 -5.85 21.10
C GLY A 349 21.37 -4.56 20.95
N VAL A 350 20.50 -4.25 21.90
CA VAL A 350 19.76 -2.98 21.92
C VAL A 350 20.70 -1.78 22.03
N ARG A 351 21.69 -1.82 22.92
CA ARG A 351 22.69 -0.76 23.08
C ARG A 351 23.43 -0.50 21.76
N ILE A 352 23.97 -1.54 21.14
CA ILE A 352 24.73 -1.43 19.89
C ILE A 352 23.87 -0.87 18.75
N LEU A 353 22.61 -1.28 18.64
CA LEU A 353 21.70 -0.79 17.61
C LEU A 353 21.32 0.69 17.77
N THR A 354 21.41 1.22 19.00
CA THR A 354 20.97 2.60 19.32
C THR A 354 22.13 3.57 19.55
N GLU A 355 23.35 3.07 19.75
CA GLU A 355 24.50 3.89 20.11
C GLU A 355 24.98 4.80 18.98
N LYS A 356 24.84 4.34 17.73
CA LYS A 356 25.43 5.03 16.58
C LYS A 356 24.54 4.94 15.34
N GLU A 357 24.47 6.04 14.62
CA GLU A 357 23.91 6.06 13.26
C GLU A 357 25.00 5.76 12.24
N TYR A 358 24.64 5.03 11.19
CA TYR A 358 25.56 4.66 10.11
C TYR A 358 25.12 5.29 8.80
N PRO A 359 26.06 5.78 7.97
CA PRO A 359 25.74 6.46 6.71
C PRO A 359 25.30 5.49 5.60
N SER A 360 25.57 4.19 5.74
CA SER A 360 25.19 3.15 4.78
C SER A 360 24.91 1.81 5.47
N HIS A 361 24.16 0.95 4.79
CA HIS A 361 23.90 -0.41 5.26
C HIS A 361 25.16 -1.27 5.34
N GLU A 362 26.13 -1.06 4.45
CA GLU A 362 27.41 -1.78 4.47
C GLU A 362 28.21 -1.44 5.72
N GLU A 363 28.35 -0.14 6.00
CA GLU A 363 29.04 0.33 7.21
C GLU A 363 28.31 -0.10 8.48
N ALA A 364 26.95 -0.12 8.46
CA ALA A 364 26.16 -0.61 9.58
C ALA A 364 26.45 -2.08 9.87
N ARG A 365 26.38 -2.95 8.87
CA ARG A 365 26.68 -4.38 9.06
C ARG A 365 28.08 -4.61 9.60
N THR A 366 29.07 -3.97 9.02
CA THR A 366 30.46 -4.10 9.46
C THR A 366 30.68 -3.54 10.86
N GLY A 367 30.16 -2.35 11.13
CA GLY A 367 30.33 -1.68 12.41
C GLY A 367 29.60 -2.39 13.55
N ILE A 368 28.37 -2.86 13.33
CA ILE A 368 27.60 -3.60 14.32
C ILE A 368 28.24 -4.95 14.63
N ALA A 369 28.67 -5.70 13.61
CA ALA A 369 29.38 -6.96 13.82
C ALA A 369 30.68 -6.77 14.61
N ALA A 370 31.45 -5.72 14.29
CA ALA A 370 32.64 -5.36 15.04
C ALA A 370 32.34 -4.97 16.50
N ALA A 371 31.25 -4.24 16.77
CA ALA A 371 30.86 -3.85 18.10
C ALA A 371 30.45 -5.06 18.95
N VAL A 372 29.68 -6.01 18.38
CA VAL A 372 29.33 -7.28 19.05
C VAL A 372 30.61 -8.06 19.39
N LYS A 373 31.50 -8.25 18.42
CA LYS A 373 32.75 -8.95 18.64
C LYS A 373 33.62 -8.27 19.72
N ALA A 374 33.71 -6.94 19.70
CA ALA A 374 34.46 -6.17 20.69
C ALA A 374 33.92 -6.36 22.11
N PHE A 375 32.59 -6.38 22.29
CA PHE A 375 31.98 -6.64 23.60
C PHE A 375 32.38 -8.02 24.14
N TYR A 376 32.28 -9.08 23.32
CA TYR A 376 32.63 -10.43 23.75
C TYR A 376 34.13 -10.60 23.94
N SER A 377 34.95 -9.98 23.10
CA SER A 377 36.42 -10.00 23.28
C SER A 377 36.88 -9.38 24.61
N GLY A 378 36.18 -8.34 25.06
CA GLY A 378 36.50 -7.66 26.31
C GLY A 378 35.96 -8.32 27.55
N ASN A 379 34.80 -9.00 27.49
CA ASN A 379 34.08 -9.50 28.64
C ASN A 379 33.99 -11.03 28.68
N TYR A 380 34.04 -11.72 27.55
CA TYR A 380 33.91 -13.17 27.39
C TYR A 380 34.84 -13.68 26.29
N PRO A 381 36.20 -13.62 26.50
CA PRO A 381 37.19 -13.89 25.42
C PRO A 381 37.03 -15.28 24.79
N ASP A 382 36.60 -16.27 25.55
CA ASP A 382 36.39 -17.64 25.08
C ASP A 382 35.23 -17.75 24.07
N LEU A 383 34.32 -16.82 24.06
CA LEU A 383 33.20 -16.76 23.14
C LEU A 383 33.43 -15.82 21.90
N ALA A 384 34.43 -14.98 21.97
CA ALA A 384 34.63 -13.89 21.00
C ALA A 384 34.75 -14.35 19.54
N ASP A 385 35.34 -15.50 19.30
CA ASP A 385 35.51 -16.10 17.98
C ASP A 385 34.51 -17.24 17.69
N SER A 386 33.46 -17.36 18.52
CA SER A 386 32.43 -18.37 18.31
C SER A 386 31.52 -18.04 17.14
N PRO A 387 30.99 -19.03 16.42
CA PRO A 387 29.99 -18.82 15.37
C PRO A 387 28.73 -18.10 15.87
N ALA A 388 28.38 -18.26 17.14
CA ALA A 388 27.23 -17.62 17.76
C ALA A 388 27.39 -16.09 17.82
N VAL A 389 28.60 -15.61 18.16
CA VAL A 389 28.91 -14.16 18.17
C VAL A 389 28.89 -13.58 16.75
N GLU A 390 29.44 -14.28 15.76
CA GLU A 390 29.38 -13.87 14.38
C GLU A 390 27.92 -13.79 13.86
N GLN A 391 27.12 -14.83 14.15
CA GLN A 391 25.72 -14.87 13.78
C GLN A 391 24.92 -13.74 14.45
N ALA A 392 25.16 -13.45 15.74
CA ALA A 392 24.54 -12.35 16.45
C ALA A 392 24.88 -10.99 15.79
N GLY A 393 26.13 -10.77 15.43
CA GLY A 393 26.55 -9.57 14.71
C GLY A 393 25.84 -9.39 13.38
N LYS A 394 25.69 -10.47 12.60
CA LYS A 394 24.93 -10.48 11.35
C LYS A 394 23.45 -10.19 11.58
N ALA A 395 22.82 -10.87 12.53
CA ALA A 395 21.39 -10.71 12.83
C ALA A 395 21.05 -9.28 13.28
N LEU A 396 21.89 -8.67 14.12
CA LEU A 396 21.75 -7.28 14.54
C LEU A 396 22.00 -6.29 13.40
N GLY A 397 22.98 -6.54 12.56
CA GLY A 397 23.23 -5.76 11.35
C GLY A 397 22.06 -5.78 10.37
N ASP A 398 21.45 -6.94 10.19
CA ASP A 398 20.25 -7.08 9.36
C ASP A 398 19.05 -6.35 9.99
N ALA A 399 18.83 -6.50 11.29
CA ALA A 399 17.77 -5.79 12.03
C ALA A 399 17.90 -4.26 11.88
N TYR A 400 19.14 -3.72 11.96
CA TYR A 400 19.39 -2.31 11.70
C TYR A 400 19.00 -1.92 10.28
N CYS A 401 19.49 -2.65 9.26
CA CYS A 401 19.26 -2.35 7.86
C CYS A 401 17.79 -2.47 7.41
N TRP A 402 16.98 -3.27 8.12
CA TRP A 402 15.55 -3.38 7.84
C TRP A 402 14.73 -2.19 8.33
N ASN A 403 15.26 -1.39 9.26
CA ASN A 403 14.52 -0.32 9.92
C ASN A 403 15.17 1.06 9.78
N ASN A 404 16.41 1.14 9.25
CA ASN A 404 17.13 2.40 9.07
C ASN A 404 17.60 2.55 7.62
N PHE A 405 17.25 3.69 7.01
CA PHE A 405 17.57 4.00 5.62
C PHE A 405 18.14 5.43 5.53
N PRO A 406 19.45 5.61 5.71
CA PRO A 406 20.09 6.92 5.81
C PRO A 406 19.81 7.85 4.63
N HIS A 407 19.82 7.30 3.40
CA HIS A 407 19.54 8.06 2.18
C HIS A 407 18.12 8.62 2.10
N MET A 408 17.14 7.98 2.81
CA MET A 408 15.77 8.46 2.93
C MET A 408 15.52 9.16 4.27
N LYS A 409 16.52 9.27 5.16
CA LYS A 409 16.41 9.79 6.52
C LYS A 409 15.35 9.07 7.36
N VAL A 410 15.21 7.77 7.14
CA VAL A 410 14.32 6.89 7.92
C VAL A 410 15.14 6.22 9.00
N THR A 411 14.67 6.30 10.24
CA THR A 411 15.29 5.67 11.42
C THR A 411 14.23 4.98 12.28
N TRP A 412 14.65 4.32 13.32
CA TRP A 412 13.78 3.77 14.37
C TRP A 412 12.73 4.80 14.83
N ASN A 413 11.48 4.36 14.98
CA ASN A 413 10.38 5.16 15.52
C ASN A 413 10.03 6.47 14.77
N LEU A 414 10.60 6.70 13.59
CA LEU A 414 10.25 7.87 12.79
C LEU A 414 8.76 7.90 12.42
N TYR A 415 8.19 6.74 12.16
CA TYR A 415 6.80 6.57 11.80
C TYR A 415 6.11 5.68 12.85
N PRO A 416 5.46 6.26 13.85
CA PRO A 416 4.82 5.49 14.91
C PRO A 416 3.72 4.57 14.38
N ASP A 417 3.65 3.36 14.92
CA ASP A 417 2.54 2.42 14.72
C ASP A 417 1.50 2.67 15.81
N HIS A 418 0.26 2.87 15.43
CA HIS A 418 -0.82 3.17 16.37
C HIS A 418 -1.50 1.93 16.97
N ILE A 419 -1.02 0.72 16.65
CA ILE A 419 -1.54 -0.52 17.25
C ILE A 419 -1.05 -0.66 18.70
N GLY A 420 -1.99 -0.62 19.62
CA GLY A 420 -1.65 -0.71 21.05
C GLY A 420 -1.17 0.61 21.64
N HIS A 421 -0.20 0.57 22.57
CA HIS A 421 0.30 1.75 23.29
C HIS A 421 1.71 1.53 23.88
N GLN A 422 2.49 0.60 23.34
CA GLN A 422 3.82 0.27 23.87
C GLN A 422 4.92 1.10 23.24
N ASP A 423 4.99 1.10 21.89
CA ASP A 423 6.02 1.82 21.16
C ASP A 423 5.58 3.25 20.76
N SER A 424 4.28 3.54 20.86
CA SER A 424 3.69 4.85 20.59
C SER A 424 2.46 5.07 21.48
N PRO A 425 1.93 6.29 21.60
CA PRO A 425 0.69 6.53 22.35
C PRO A 425 -0.50 5.70 21.85
N GLY A 426 -0.59 5.42 20.56
CA GLY A 426 -1.60 4.55 19.97
C GLY A 426 -3.02 4.83 20.45
N CYS A 427 -3.63 3.87 21.16
CA CYS A 427 -4.96 4.01 21.76
C CYS A 427 -5.04 5.16 22.78
N PHE A 428 -3.94 5.50 23.43
CA PHE A 428 -3.89 6.57 24.43
C PHE A 428 -3.86 7.98 23.84
N ARG A 429 -3.89 8.12 22.51
CA ARG A 429 -4.17 9.41 21.85
C ARG A 429 -5.56 9.94 22.20
N CYS A 430 -6.51 9.04 22.50
CA CYS A 430 -7.88 9.36 22.89
C CYS A 430 -8.23 8.85 24.29
N HIS A 431 -7.81 7.62 24.65
CA HIS A 431 -8.08 6.97 25.93
C HIS A 431 -7.08 7.41 27.00
N ASP A 432 -7.15 8.66 27.43
CA ASP A 432 -6.15 9.31 28.29
C ASP A 432 -6.71 9.88 29.61
N ASN A 433 -8.04 9.78 29.84
CA ASN A 433 -8.78 10.42 30.93
C ASN A 433 -8.78 11.97 30.88
N LYS A 434 -8.21 12.59 29.82
CA LYS A 434 -8.16 14.04 29.67
C LYS A 434 -9.23 14.57 28.71
N HIS A 435 -9.63 13.78 27.74
CA HIS A 435 -10.76 14.12 26.88
C HIS A 435 -12.07 14.01 27.66
N LYS A 436 -12.81 15.12 27.76
CA LYS A 436 -14.00 15.24 28.59
C LYS A 436 -15.13 15.92 27.84
N THR A 437 -16.36 15.51 28.14
CA THR A 437 -17.57 16.27 27.76
C THR A 437 -17.73 17.47 28.67
N GLU A 438 -18.62 18.38 28.30
CA GLU A 438 -18.99 19.52 29.16
C GLU A 438 -19.60 19.09 30.51
N THR A 439 -20.19 17.88 30.57
CA THR A 439 -20.73 17.29 31.80
C THR A 439 -19.70 16.53 32.62
N GLY A 440 -18.43 16.45 32.17
CA GLY A 440 -17.33 15.83 32.89
C GLY A 440 -17.16 14.32 32.62
N GLU A 441 -17.95 13.72 31.71
CA GLU A 441 -17.74 12.35 31.24
C GLU A 441 -16.40 12.27 30.53
N LYS A 442 -15.59 11.22 30.81
CA LYS A 442 -14.23 11.07 30.27
C LYS A 442 -14.10 9.86 29.37
N ILE A 443 -13.25 9.96 28.34
CA ILE A 443 -12.80 8.79 27.61
C ILE A 443 -11.83 8.02 28.52
N SER A 444 -12.25 6.80 28.92
CA SER A 444 -11.58 6.04 29.97
C SER A 444 -10.25 5.44 29.48
N LYS A 445 -9.21 5.53 30.33
CA LYS A 445 -7.91 4.87 30.16
C LYS A 445 -7.83 3.50 30.88
N LYS A 446 -8.95 2.91 31.30
CA LYS A 446 -8.94 1.63 32.01
C LYS A 446 -8.46 0.49 31.10
N CYS A 447 -7.50 -0.30 31.54
CA CYS A 447 -6.95 -1.44 30.80
C CYS A 447 -8.04 -2.41 30.35
N SER A 448 -8.98 -2.72 31.24
CA SER A 448 -10.10 -3.64 30.98
C SER A 448 -11.09 -3.17 29.90
N THR A 449 -10.96 -1.94 29.39
CA THR A 449 -11.76 -1.47 28.23
C THR A 449 -11.35 -2.20 26.95
N CYS A 450 -10.07 -2.46 26.78
CA CYS A 450 -9.50 -3.03 25.55
C CYS A 450 -9.02 -4.49 25.72
N HIS A 451 -8.50 -4.83 26.90
CA HIS A 451 -7.94 -6.17 27.17
C HIS A 451 -7.96 -6.50 28.66
N ASN A 452 -7.85 -7.78 28.97
CA ASN A 452 -7.50 -8.27 30.29
C ASN A 452 -6.07 -8.79 30.28
N LEU A 453 -5.29 -8.44 31.31
CA LEU A 453 -3.94 -8.96 31.52
C LEU A 453 -4.10 -10.36 32.14
N VAL A 454 -3.54 -11.36 31.47
CA VAL A 454 -3.59 -12.78 31.91
C VAL A 454 -2.30 -13.16 32.60
N ALA A 455 -1.17 -12.74 32.04
CA ALA A 455 0.15 -12.90 32.63
C ALA A 455 1.02 -11.71 32.29
N GLU A 456 1.88 -11.25 33.18
CA GLU A 456 2.75 -10.10 33.00
C GLU A 456 4.18 -10.45 33.34
N GLU A 457 5.06 -10.42 32.32
CA GLU A 457 6.50 -10.66 32.48
C GLU A 457 6.86 -11.97 33.25
N GLU A 458 6.10 -13.04 32.99
CA GLU A 458 6.31 -14.32 33.61
C GLU A 458 7.29 -15.19 32.80
N SER A 459 8.31 -15.76 33.49
CA SER A 459 9.28 -16.68 32.88
C SER A 459 8.83 -18.14 32.92
N ASP A 460 8.03 -18.51 33.90
CA ASP A 460 7.49 -19.89 34.08
C ASP A 460 6.08 -19.79 34.64
N SER A 461 5.08 -19.79 33.79
CA SER A 461 3.69 -19.64 34.16
C SER A 461 2.93 -20.93 33.90
N LYS A 462 2.43 -21.58 34.97
CA LYS A 462 1.50 -22.70 34.85
C LYS A 462 0.26 -22.35 34.06
N LEU A 463 -0.22 -21.09 34.16
CA LEU A 463 -1.36 -20.59 33.42
C LEU A 463 -1.08 -20.56 31.91
N LEU A 464 0.11 -20.14 31.51
CA LEU A 464 0.48 -20.13 30.08
C LEU A 464 0.63 -21.55 29.52
N GLN A 465 1.10 -22.50 30.34
CA GLN A 465 1.15 -23.91 29.99
C GLN A 465 -0.27 -24.50 29.84
N GLU A 466 -1.17 -24.20 30.78
CA GLU A 466 -2.58 -24.62 30.73
C GLU A 466 -3.33 -24.02 29.52
N LEU A 467 -2.96 -22.81 29.12
CA LEU A 467 -3.51 -22.16 27.92
C LEU A 467 -2.93 -22.70 26.60
N GLY A 468 -2.01 -23.68 26.69
CA GLY A 468 -1.39 -24.29 25.50
C GLY A 468 -0.45 -23.34 24.73
N VAL A 469 0.07 -22.34 25.41
CA VAL A 469 1.11 -21.44 24.84
C VAL A 469 2.42 -22.21 24.82
N GLN A 470 2.62 -22.99 23.78
CA GLN A 470 3.88 -23.69 23.53
C GLN A 470 4.90 -22.74 22.91
N GLU A 471 6.18 -22.98 23.20
CA GLU A 471 7.24 -22.35 22.42
C GLU A 471 7.04 -22.65 20.94
N PRO A 472 7.22 -21.67 20.04
CA PRO A 472 7.27 -22.00 18.64
C PRO A 472 8.36 -23.03 18.41
N PRO A 473 8.16 -24.04 17.53
CA PRO A 473 9.22 -24.99 17.19
C PRO A 473 10.44 -24.19 16.72
N PRO A 474 11.67 -24.65 17.08
CA PRO A 474 12.87 -23.98 16.62
C PRO A 474 12.78 -23.80 15.11
N ALA A 475 13.10 -22.60 14.65
CA ALA A 475 13.05 -22.29 13.21
C ALA A 475 13.86 -23.35 12.46
N PRO A 476 13.36 -23.89 11.33
CA PRO A 476 14.17 -24.79 10.53
C PRO A 476 15.49 -24.08 10.19
N PRO A 477 16.63 -24.80 10.23
CA PRO A 477 17.90 -24.20 9.89
C PRO A 477 17.73 -23.47 8.55
N ALA A 478 18.15 -22.21 8.50
CA ALA A 478 18.03 -21.37 7.34
C ALA A 478 18.60 -22.11 6.14
N THR A 479 17.74 -22.62 5.27
CA THR A 479 18.16 -23.08 3.94
C THR A 479 18.76 -21.85 3.28
N ALA A 480 20.02 -21.94 2.92
CA ALA A 480 20.72 -20.90 2.19
C ALA A 480 19.94 -20.64 0.90
N GLU A 481 19.07 -19.65 0.93
CA GLU A 481 18.38 -19.16 -0.26
C GLU A 481 19.43 -18.36 -1.02
N GLU A 482 19.78 -18.86 -2.19
CA GLU A 482 20.75 -18.28 -3.10
C GLU A 482 20.46 -16.80 -3.28
N ALA A 483 21.45 -15.98 -2.98
CA ALA A 483 21.42 -14.56 -3.32
C ALA A 483 21.07 -14.43 -4.82
N PRO A 484 20.19 -13.52 -5.21
CA PRO A 484 19.91 -13.28 -6.61
C PRO A 484 21.22 -12.98 -7.34
N ALA A 485 21.51 -13.76 -8.38
CA ALA A 485 22.69 -13.64 -9.19
C ALA A 485 22.90 -12.18 -9.62
N GLU A 486 24.06 -11.62 -9.36
CA GLU A 486 24.53 -10.37 -9.93
C GLU A 486 24.30 -10.42 -11.45
N VAL A 487 23.44 -9.53 -11.93
CA VAL A 487 23.33 -9.29 -13.37
C VAL A 487 24.65 -8.62 -13.79
N ALA A 488 25.53 -9.42 -14.36
CA ALA A 488 26.76 -8.93 -15.01
C ALA A 488 26.35 -7.94 -16.11
N THR A 489 26.60 -6.66 -15.90
CA THR A 489 26.61 -5.65 -16.96
C THR A 489 27.83 -5.91 -17.84
N GLY A 490 27.63 -6.69 -18.90
CA GLY A 490 28.56 -6.78 -20.03
C GLY A 490 28.28 -5.67 -21.02
N THR A 491 29.25 -4.81 -21.19
CA THR A 491 29.52 -3.78 -22.21
C THR A 491 28.63 -3.76 -23.45
#